data_4068bec0dd54d0e16e49c144cdc0271a
#
_entry.id   4068bec0dd54d0e16e49c144cdc0271a
#
_cell.length_a   1.000
_cell.length_b   1.000
_cell.length_c   1.000
_cell.angle_alpha   90.00
_cell.angle_beta   90.00
_cell.angle_gamma   90.00
#
_symmetry.space_group_name_H-M   'P 1'
#
loop_
_entity.id
_entity.type
_entity.pdbx_description
1 polymer ?
#
loop_
_entity_poly.entity_id
_entity_poly.type
_entity_poly.pdbx_seq_one_letter_code
_entity_poly.pdbx_strand_id
1 'polypeptide(L)'
;MKDFELLKRTYPISEFDRFCNGYDYILKNTTEDERKELGININELQRVIKSGEKYIYQVAKEGKEFKIMCLCFNNYAIIRKKLFKFEDD
;
A
#
# COMPACT_ATOMS: atom_id res chain seq x y z
N MET A 1 -17.23 -6.77 11.83
CA MET A 1 -16.13 -5.87 11.52
C MET A 1 -14.80 -6.53 11.83
N LYS A 2 -13.86 -6.43 10.92
CA LYS A 2 -12.55 -7.00 11.14
C LYS A 2 -11.71 -6.10 12.04
N ASP A 3 -11.01 -6.74 12.93
CA ASP A 3 -10.05 -6.01 13.75
C ASP A 3 -8.75 -5.90 12.97
N PHE A 4 -8.37 -4.70 12.67
CA PHE A 4 -7.11 -4.44 11.98
C PHE A 4 -6.20 -3.71 12.95
N GLU A 5 -5.03 -4.28 13.17
CA GLU A 5 -4.08 -3.70 14.11
C GLU A 5 -2.72 -3.61 13.46
N LEU A 6 -2.19 -2.40 13.40
CA LEU A 6 -0.84 -2.20 12.88
C LEU A 6 0.14 -2.54 14.00
N LEU A 7 0.94 -3.57 13.78
CA LEU A 7 1.88 -4.03 14.79
C LEU A 7 3.26 -3.39 14.64
N LYS A 8 3.67 -3.13 13.40
CA LYS A 8 5.01 -2.63 13.17
C LYS A 8 5.07 -1.92 11.84
N ARG A 9 5.81 -0.82 11.81
CA ARG A 9 6.08 -0.10 10.57
C ARG A 9 7.49 0.44 10.62
N THR A 10 8.30 0.08 9.63
CA THR A 10 9.66 0.58 9.52
C THR A 10 9.88 1.05 8.09
N TYR A 11 11.00 1.74 7.88
CA TYR A 11 11.30 2.36 6.60
C TYR A 11 12.69 1.95 6.12
N PRO A 12 12.87 0.68 5.78
CA PRO A 12 14.18 0.20 5.35
C PRO A 12 14.50 0.63 3.92
N ILE A 13 15.75 0.39 3.54
CA ILE A 13 16.19 0.58 2.17
C ILE A 13 16.22 -0.81 1.55
N SER A 14 15.62 -0.94 0.37
CA SER A 14 15.55 -2.22 -0.29
C SER A 14 16.93 -2.60 -0.83
N GLU A 15 17.33 -3.84 -0.57
CA GLU A 15 18.61 -4.34 -1.05
C GLU A 15 18.51 -4.98 -2.42
N PHE A 16 17.29 -5.16 -2.90
CA PHE A 16 17.06 -5.74 -4.22
C PHE A 16 15.68 -5.26 -4.70
N ASP A 17 15.42 -5.46 -5.99
CA ASP A 17 14.12 -5.10 -6.54
C ASP A 17 13.07 -6.04 -5.98
N ARG A 18 11.94 -5.48 -5.57
CA ARG A 18 10.84 -6.28 -5.05
C ARG A 18 9.51 -5.70 -5.50
N PHE A 19 8.51 -6.54 -5.52
CA PHE A 19 7.17 -6.13 -5.91
C PHE A 19 6.56 -5.22 -4.85
N CYS A 20 5.83 -4.19 -5.28
CA CYS A 20 5.15 -3.28 -4.36
C CYS A 20 3.77 -3.83 -4.07
N ASN A 21 3.53 -4.21 -2.82
CA ASN A 21 2.22 -4.74 -2.44
C ASN A 21 1.12 -3.71 -2.55
N GLY A 22 1.46 -2.43 -2.48
CA GLY A 22 0.48 -1.37 -2.62
C GLY A 22 -0.16 -1.34 -4.00
N TYR A 23 0.61 -1.68 -5.02
CA TYR A 23 0.08 -1.76 -6.37
C TYR A 23 -1.03 -2.81 -6.44
N ASP A 24 -0.73 -3.99 -5.92
CA ASP A 24 -1.69 -5.09 -5.91
C ASP A 24 -2.90 -4.76 -5.04
N TYR A 25 -2.66 -4.13 -3.91
CA TYR A 25 -3.73 -3.75 -3.00
C TYR A 25 -4.73 -2.82 -3.68
N ILE A 26 -4.24 -1.82 -4.40
CA ILE A 26 -5.11 -0.88 -5.09
C ILE A 26 -5.94 -1.60 -6.14
N LEU A 27 -5.30 -2.48 -6.92
CA LEU A 27 -6.02 -3.19 -7.97
C LEU A 27 -7.07 -4.13 -7.43
N LYS A 28 -6.79 -4.77 -6.30
CA LYS A 28 -7.73 -5.73 -5.73
C LYS A 28 -8.89 -5.08 -5.01
N ASN A 29 -8.71 -3.86 -4.56
CA ASN A 29 -9.72 -3.18 -3.76
C ASN A 29 -10.50 -2.11 -4.51
N THR A 30 -10.26 -1.96 -5.81
CA THR A 30 -10.99 -0.98 -6.62
C THR A 30 -11.31 -1.60 -7.98
N THR A 31 -12.45 -1.18 -8.53
CA THR A 31 -12.77 -1.48 -9.91
C THR A 31 -12.21 -0.37 -10.79
N GLU A 32 -12.26 -0.60 -12.10
CA GLU A 32 -11.79 0.41 -13.02
C GLU A 32 -12.59 1.70 -12.87
N ASP A 33 -13.90 1.57 -12.71
CA ASP A 33 -14.76 2.75 -12.55
C ASP A 33 -14.44 3.49 -11.26
N GLU A 34 -14.21 2.74 -10.18
CA GLU A 34 -13.86 3.37 -8.92
C GLU A 34 -12.55 4.14 -9.00
N ARG A 35 -11.58 3.59 -9.74
CA ARG A 35 -10.32 4.28 -9.90
C ARG A 35 -10.49 5.58 -10.67
N LYS A 36 -11.37 5.58 -11.65
CA LYS A 36 -11.65 6.81 -12.39
C LYS A 36 -12.28 7.86 -11.51
N GLU A 37 -13.22 7.44 -10.68
CA GLU A 37 -13.88 8.37 -9.78
C GLU A 37 -12.92 8.95 -8.75
N LEU A 38 -11.99 8.13 -8.28
CA LEU A 38 -11.04 8.55 -7.26
C LEU A 38 -9.84 9.28 -7.84
N GLY A 39 -9.74 9.32 -9.16
CA GLY A 39 -8.61 9.97 -9.80
C GLY A 39 -7.33 9.17 -9.70
N ILE A 40 -7.45 7.86 -9.63
CA ILE A 40 -6.28 6.98 -9.59
C ILE A 40 -5.96 6.52 -11.00
N ASN A 41 -4.78 6.90 -11.47
CA ASN A 41 -4.31 6.47 -12.79
C ASN A 41 -3.34 5.31 -12.60
N ILE A 42 -3.71 4.14 -13.13
CA ILE A 42 -2.92 2.94 -12.95
C ILE A 42 -1.50 3.10 -13.48
N ASN A 43 -1.32 3.94 -14.49
CA ASN A 43 0.01 4.18 -15.05
C ASN A 43 0.90 5.01 -14.13
N GLU A 44 0.33 5.63 -13.12
CA GLU A 44 1.09 6.41 -12.16
C GLU A 44 1.44 5.60 -10.92
N LEU A 45 0.98 4.36 -10.86
CA LEU A 45 1.29 3.50 -9.73
C LEU A 45 2.64 2.84 -9.95
N GLN A 46 3.37 2.67 -8.85
CA GLN A 46 4.68 2.05 -8.92
C GLN A 46 4.52 0.56 -8.67
N ARG A 47 5.05 -0.25 -9.57
CA ARG A 47 4.90 -1.71 -9.47
C ARG A 47 6.04 -2.36 -8.71
N VAL A 48 7.22 -1.76 -8.77
CA VAL A 48 8.43 -2.35 -8.23
C VAL A 48 9.14 -1.36 -7.32
N ILE A 49 9.57 -1.85 -6.16
CA ILE A 49 10.44 -1.08 -5.28
C ILE A 49 11.86 -1.43 -5.69
N LYS A 50 12.60 -0.43 -6.17
CA LYS A 50 13.93 -0.67 -6.70
C LYS A 50 14.95 -0.83 -5.62
N SER A 51 16.01 -1.58 -5.93
CA SER A 51 17.16 -1.67 -5.04
C SER A 51 17.69 -0.27 -4.73
N GLY A 52 17.92 0.00 -3.47
CA GLY A 52 18.38 1.31 -3.01
C GLY A 52 17.28 2.26 -2.64
N GLU A 53 16.04 1.91 -2.92
CA GLU A 53 14.89 2.76 -2.64
C GLU A 53 14.38 2.50 -1.23
N LYS A 54 14.08 3.57 -0.51
CA LYS A 54 13.45 3.45 0.80
C LYS A 54 11.98 3.08 0.61
N TYR A 55 11.51 2.17 1.45
CA TYR A 55 10.12 1.75 1.32
C TYR A 55 9.52 1.54 2.71
N ILE A 56 8.24 1.20 2.75
CA ILE A 56 7.53 0.98 4.00
C ILE A 56 7.37 -0.51 4.20
N TYR A 57 7.93 -1.02 5.29
CA TYR A 57 7.76 -2.41 5.69
C TYR A 57 6.75 -2.43 6.82
N GLN A 58 5.63 -3.08 6.61
CA GLN A 58 4.53 -3.01 7.55
C GLN A 58 4.04 -4.40 7.90
N VAL A 59 3.85 -4.63 9.20
CA VAL A 59 3.25 -5.85 9.69
C VAL A 59 1.97 -5.48 10.39
N ALA A 60 0.89 -6.11 10.00
CA ALA A 60 -0.41 -5.84 10.57
C ALA A 60 -1.09 -7.14 10.92
N LYS A 61 -2.04 -7.06 11.83
CA LYS A 61 -2.84 -8.21 12.22
C LYS A 61 -4.28 -7.93 11.84
N GLU A 62 -4.86 -8.85 11.11
CA GLU A 62 -6.26 -8.73 10.73
C GLU A 62 -6.95 -10.00 11.18
N GLY A 63 -7.78 -9.89 12.22
CA GLY A 63 -8.35 -11.07 12.82
C GLY A 63 -7.25 -11.93 13.43
N LYS A 64 -7.11 -13.15 12.95
CA LYS A 64 -6.09 -14.06 13.43
C LYS A 64 -4.90 -14.16 12.48
N GLU A 65 -4.90 -13.38 11.42
CA GLU A 65 -3.85 -13.46 10.40
C GLU A 65 -2.91 -12.29 10.49
N PHE A 66 -1.64 -12.57 10.23
CA PHE A 66 -0.63 -11.53 10.13
C PHE A 66 -0.39 -11.24 8.66
N LYS A 67 -0.31 -9.96 8.34
CA LYS A 67 -0.09 -9.53 6.97
C LYS A 67 1.15 -8.67 6.90
N ILE A 68 2.05 -9.03 6.00
CA ILE A 68 3.28 -8.30 5.80
C ILE A 68 3.19 -7.63 4.45
N MET A 69 3.43 -6.33 4.41
CA MET A 69 3.33 -5.57 3.18
C MET A 69 4.57 -4.72 2.98
N CYS A 70 5.05 -4.70 1.75
CA CYS A 70 6.13 -3.80 1.35
C CYS A 70 5.52 -2.78 0.39
N LEU A 71 5.54 -1.53 0.79
CA LEU A 71 4.82 -0.48 0.07
C LEU A 71 5.79 0.62 -0.34
N CYS A 72 5.73 1.04 -1.59
CA CYS A 72 6.48 2.23 -1.97
C CYS A 72 5.72 3.46 -1.46
N PHE A 73 6.46 4.54 -1.24
CA PHE A 73 5.85 5.75 -0.70
C PHE A 73 4.82 6.34 -1.65
N ASN A 74 5.08 6.22 -2.95
CA ASN A 74 4.15 6.74 -3.94
C ASN A 74 2.78 6.10 -3.82
N ASN A 75 2.73 4.76 -3.81
CA ASN A 75 1.45 4.07 -3.73
C ASN A 75 0.81 4.20 -2.36
N TYR A 76 1.63 4.24 -1.33
CA TYR A 76 1.10 4.41 0.01
C TYR A 76 0.38 5.74 0.15
N ALA A 77 0.94 6.80 -0.41
CA ALA A 77 0.29 8.10 -0.36
C ALA A 77 -1.06 8.08 -1.08
N ILE A 78 -1.14 7.38 -2.20
CA ILE A 78 -2.38 7.26 -2.94
C ILE A 78 -3.41 6.49 -2.12
N ILE A 79 -2.99 5.40 -1.51
CA ILE A 79 -3.90 4.61 -0.67
C ILE A 79 -4.45 5.46 0.46
N ARG A 80 -3.59 6.20 1.14
CA ARG A 80 -4.03 7.01 2.25
C ARG A 80 -4.98 8.12 1.82
N LYS A 81 -4.65 8.79 0.74
CA LYS A 81 -5.45 9.94 0.32
C LYS A 81 -6.76 9.54 -0.31
N LYS A 82 -6.76 8.44 -1.06
CA LYS A 82 -7.91 8.13 -1.90
C LYS A 82 -8.74 6.96 -1.42
N LEU A 83 -8.12 6.02 -0.71
CA LEU A 83 -8.84 4.85 -0.25
C LEU A 83 -9.17 4.91 1.24
N PHE A 84 -8.32 5.56 2.04
CA PHE A 84 -8.56 5.69 3.47
C PHE A 84 -8.69 7.13 3.91
N LYS A 85 -9.24 7.96 3.06
CA LYS A 85 -9.32 9.38 3.34
C LYS A 85 -10.13 9.69 4.60
N PHE A 86 -11.00 8.80 4.96
CA PHE A 86 -11.85 9.02 6.13
C PHE A 86 -11.12 8.83 7.45
N GLU A 87 -9.90 8.35 7.40
CA GLU A 87 -9.13 8.08 8.60
C GLU A 87 -8.27 9.24 9.03
N ASP A 88 -8.30 10.30 8.29
CA ASP A 88 -7.41 11.42 8.56
C ASP A 88 -8.01 12.40 9.52
N ASP A 89 -8.46 11.96 10.55
CA ASP A 89 -9.06 12.88 11.50
C ASP A 89 -8.07 13.62 12.33
#